data_fcbc6dad524d977542e3abe522d2a334
#
_entry.id   fcbc6dad524d977542e3abe522d2a334
#
_cell.length_a   1.000
_cell.length_b   1.000
_cell.length_c   1.000
_cell.angle_alpha   90.00
_cell.angle_beta   90.00
_cell.angle_gamma   90.00
#
_symmetry.space_group_name_H-M   'P 1'
#
loop_
_entity.id
_entity.type
_entity.pdbx_description
1 polymer ?
#
loop_
_entity_poly.entity_id
_entity_poly.type
_entity_poly.pdbx_seq_one_letter_code
_entity_poly.pdbx_strand_id
1 'polypeptide(L)'
;MTAREALRAGLMAALRPALTPLGVSLFDAVPVRASVPQAVLGEPGDSDWGAAGIEGRELRVALTLTDEGEQPRRLRLCVQAAEAIGLAGVLADGWRVAGLSMTGTRMAKTGARWTASVEWRARLWRVGQ
;
A
#
# COMPACT_ATOMS: atom_id res chain seq x y z
N MET A 1 14.23 -11.63 6.19
CA MET A 1 13.10 -10.95 5.51
C MET A 1 13.61 -9.78 4.71
N THR A 2 13.18 -9.65 3.49
CA THR A 2 13.55 -8.50 2.64
C THR A 2 12.80 -7.24 3.05
N ALA A 3 13.31 -6.08 2.62
CA ALA A 3 12.61 -4.81 2.82
C ALA A 3 11.22 -4.83 2.17
N ARG A 4 11.08 -5.46 1.00
CA ARG A 4 9.79 -5.61 0.30
C ARG A 4 8.78 -6.38 1.15
N GLU A 5 9.20 -7.49 1.74
CA GLU A 5 8.33 -8.29 2.61
C GLU A 5 7.94 -7.53 3.87
N ALA A 6 8.89 -6.83 4.50
CA ALA A 6 8.64 -6.03 5.68
C ALA A 6 7.67 -4.88 5.40
N LEU A 7 7.86 -4.19 4.27
CA LEU A 7 6.95 -3.11 3.84
C LEU A 7 5.54 -3.63 3.56
N ARG A 8 5.43 -4.74 2.83
CA ARG A 8 4.12 -5.33 2.53
C ARG A 8 3.37 -5.68 3.81
N ALA A 9 4.03 -6.37 4.74
CA ALA A 9 3.43 -6.72 6.01
C ALA A 9 2.99 -5.49 6.81
N GLY A 10 3.83 -4.46 6.85
CA GLY A 10 3.51 -3.21 7.54
C GLY A 10 2.34 -2.46 6.90
N LEU A 11 2.29 -2.39 5.58
CA LEU A 11 1.19 -1.74 4.86
C LEU A 11 -0.12 -2.51 5.03
N MET A 12 -0.08 -3.85 4.94
CA MET A 12 -1.27 -4.67 5.17
C MET A 12 -1.83 -4.47 6.58
N ALA A 13 -0.95 -4.40 7.59
CA ALA A 13 -1.36 -4.16 8.97
C ALA A 13 -1.97 -2.76 9.16
N ALA A 14 -1.47 -1.75 8.45
CA ALA A 14 -2.00 -0.38 8.52
C ALA A 14 -3.30 -0.23 7.72
N LEU A 15 -3.39 -0.85 6.54
CA LEU A 15 -4.54 -0.71 5.65
C LEU A 15 -5.76 -1.49 6.13
N ARG A 16 -5.57 -2.65 6.72
CA ARG A 16 -6.69 -3.51 7.14
C ARG A 16 -7.66 -2.80 8.08
N PRO A 17 -7.23 -2.19 9.19
CA PRO A 17 -8.17 -1.49 10.07
C PRO A 17 -8.76 -0.23 9.43
N ALA A 18 -8.09 0.36 8.45
CA ALA A 18 -8.60 1.54 7.74
C ALA A 18 -9.69 1.18 6.72
N LEU A 19 -9.59 0.04 6.05
CA LEU A 19 -10.48 -0.35 4.95
C LEU A 19 -11.61 -1.29 5.38
N THR A 20 -11.38 -2.15 6.37
CA THR A 20 -12.40 -3.11 6.85
C THR A 20 -13.71 -2.44 7.26
N PRO A 21 -13.70 -1.31 8.00
CA PRO A 21 -14.96 -0.62 8.36
C PRO A 21 -15.74 -0.11 7.17
N LEU A 22 -15.11 0.07 6.02
CA LEU A 22 -15.75 0.51 4.78
C LEU A 22 -16.22 -0.68 3.92
N GLY A 23 -16.12 -1.90 4.42
CA GLY A 23 -16.55 -3.10 3.73
C GLY A 23 -15.63 -3.55 2.60
N VAL A 24 -14.39 -3.09 2.59
CA VAL A 24 -13.41 -3.42 1.55
C VAL A 24 -12.64 -4.68 1.90
N SER A 25 -12.59 -5.63 0.98
CA SER A 25 -11.73 -6.80 1.07
C SER A 25 -10.33 -6.43 0.59
N LEU A 26 -9.32 -6.66 1.43
CA LEU A 26 -7.93 -6.31 1.17
C LEU A 26 -7.12 -7.57 0.87
N PHE A 27 -6.39 -7.55 -0.25
CA PHE A 27 -5.53 -8.65 -0.72
C PHE A 27 -4.12 -8.15 -1.00
N ASP A 28 -3.13 -9.00 -0.82
CA ASP A 28 -1.74 -8.73 -1.20
C ASP A 28 -1.35 -9.37 -2.53
N ALA A 29 -2.31 -9.99 -3.21
CA ALA A 29 -2.18 -10.53 -4.57
C ALA A 29 -3.54 -10.48 -5.23
N VAL A 30 -3.59 -10.44 -6.55
CA VAL A 30 -4.86 -10.41 -7.30
C VAL A 30 -5.64 -11.69 -7.02
N PRO A 31 -6.85 -11.61 -6.45
CA PRO A 31 -7.66 -12.79 -6.17
C PRO A 31 -8.24 -13.36 -7.47
N VAL A 32 -8.44 -14.68 -7.50
CA VAL A 32 -9.11 -15.33 -8.64
C VAL A 32 -10.56 -14.87 -8.74
N ARG A 33 -11.22 -14.73 -7.60
CA ARG A 33 -12.57 -14.18 -7.51
C ARG A 33 -12.66 -13.29 -6.27
N ALA A 34 -13.23 -12.14 -6.45
CA ALA A 34 -13.56 -11.26 -5.33
C ALA A 34 -14.72 -10.37 -5.73
N SER A 35 -15.59 -10.11 -4.77
CA SER A 35 -16.63 -9.10 -4.91
C SER A 35 -16.04 -7.71 -4.65
N VAL A 36 -16.66 -6.71 -5.21
CA VAL A 36 -16.31 -5.31 -4.93
C VAL A 36 -17.08 -4.80 -3.71
N PRO A 37 -16.56 -3.86 -2.94
CA PRO A 37 -15.28 -3.19 -3.15
C PRO A 37 -14.10 -4.05 -2.73
N GLN A 38 -13.02 -3.94 -3.46
CA GLN A 38 -11.79 -4.66 -3.14
C GLN A 38 -10.57 -3.74 -3.25
N ALA A 39 -9.52 -4.11 -2.54
CA ALA A 39 -8.23 -3.45 -2.60
C ALA A 39 -7.14 -4.51 -2.77
N VAL A 40 -6.21 -4.25 -3.67
CA VAL A 40 -5.07 -5.12 -3.92
C VAL A 40 -3.79 -4.32 -3.73
N LEU A 41 -2.96 -4.75 -2.78
CA LEU A 41 -1.63 -4.18 -2.61
C LEU A 41 -0.69 -4.87 -3.60
N GLY A 42 -0.10 -4.07 -4.48
CA GLY A 42 0.81 -4.56 -5.51
C GLY A 42 2.17 -4.99 -4.93
N GLU A 43 2.97 -5.63 -5.75
CA GLU A 43 4.33 -5.99 -5.40
C GLU A 43 5.20 -4.73 -5.35
N PRO A 44 5.93 -4.48 -4.24
CA PRO A 44 6.84 -3.34 -4.16
C PRO A 44 8.01 -3.51 -5.12
N GLY A 45 8.33 -2.46 -5.88
CA GLY A 45 9.62 -2.34 -6.53
C GLY A 45 10.62 -1.71 -5.56
N ASP A 46 11.89 -2.05 -5.67
CA ASP A 46 12.89 -1.49 -4.79
C ASP A 46 14.21 -1.19 -5.49
N SER A 47 14.96 -0.26 -4.90
CA SER A 47 16.29 0.11 -5.34
C SER A 47 17.16 0.41 -4.12
N ASP A 48 18.48 0.42 -4.33
CA ASP A 48 19.43 0.69 -3.26
C ASP A 48 19.29 2.14 -2.76
N TRP A 49 19.33 2.29 -1.44
CA TRP A 49 19.32 3.58 -0.75
C TRP A 49 20.28 3.55 0.45
N GLY A 50 21.12 2.51 0.52
CA GLY A 50 22.01 2.29 1.65
C GLY A 50 23.30 3.08 1.60
N ALA A 51 24.08 2.94 2.65
CA ALA A 51 25.42 3.47 2.81
C ALA A 51 26.27 2.44 3.53
N ALA A 52 27.56 2.74 3.73
CA ALA A 52 28.45 1.82 4.41
C ALA A 52 27.92 1.45 5.82
N GLY A 53 27.78 0.15 6.08
CA GLY A 53 27.26 -0.36 7.35
C GLY A 53 25.75 -0.28 7.51
N ILE A 54 25.03 0.25 6.53
CA ILE A 54 23.58 0.41 6.58
C ILE A 54 22.96 -0.18 5.32
N GLU A 55 22.05 -1.14 5.50
CA GLU A 55 21.17 -1.57 4.43
C GLU A 55 20.05 -0.56 4.30
N GLY A 56 19.89 0.02 3.13
CA GLY A 56 18.78 0.94 2.84
C GLY A 56 18.13 0.60 1.51
N ARG A 57 16.82 0.67 1.47
CA ARG A 57 16.04 0.43 0.26
C ARG A 57 15.04 1.55 0.07
N GLU A 58 14.92 2.02 -1.15
CA GLU A 58 13.81 2.86 -1.56
C GLU A 58 12.80 2.00 -2.31
N LEU A 59 11.56 2.02 -1.86
CA LEU A 59 10.52 1.15 -2.38
C LEU A 59 9.38 1.99 -2.94
N ARG A 60 8.76 1.47 -4.00
CA ARG A 60 7.56 2.04 -4.60
C ARG A 60 6.49 0.96 -4.64
N VAL A 61 5.29 1.32 -4.21
CA VAL A 61 4.18 0.37 -4.12
C VAL A 61 2.88 1.10 -4.40
N ALA A 62 1.95 0.38 -5.02
CA ALA A 62 0.61 0.90 -5.32
C ALA A 62 -0.45 0.02 -4.70
N LEU A 63 -1.51 0.67 -4.20
CA LEU A 63 -2.75 0.01 -3.81
C LEU A 63 -3.78 0.29 -4.89
N THR A 64 -4.37 -0.76 -5.46
CA THR A 64 -5.45 -0.64 -6.44
C THR A 64 -6.78 -0.94 -5.76
N LEU A 65 -7.68 0.02 -5.77
CA LEU A 65 -9.03 -0.08 -5.21
C LEU A 65 -10.04 -0.15 -6.34
N THR A 66 -11.01 -1.07 -6.24
CA THR A 66 -12.03 -1.24 -7.27
C THR A 66 -13.41 -1.29 -6.63
N ASP A 67 -14.36 -0.56 -7.22
CA ASP A 67 -15.76 -0.56 -6.83
C ASP A 67 -16.65 -0.42 -8.06
N GLU A 68 -17.94 -0.58 -7.89
CA GLU A 68 -18.94 -0.45 -8.95
C GLU A 68 -20.05 0.49 -8.52
N GLY A 69 -20.75 1.04 -9.50
CA GLY A 69 -21.90 1.92 -9.27
C GLY A 69 -21.84 3.18 -10.12
N GLU A 70 -22.88 3.98 -10.05
CA GLU A 70 -22.97 5.23 -10.82
C GLU A 70 -22.07 6.31 -10.23
N GLN A 71 -21.91 6.32 -8.90
CA GLN A 71 -21.16 7.33 -8.17
C GLN A 71 -20.02 6.67 -7.38
N PRO A 72 -18.84 7.25 -7.38
CA PRO A 72 -17.67 6.68 -6.68
C PRO A 72 -17.58 7.11 -5.22
N ARG A 73 -18.69 7.27 -4.52
CA ARG A 73 -18.70 7.79 -3.14
C ARG A 73 -17.91 6.91 -2.16
N ARG A 74 -18.20 5.61 -2.19
CA ARG A 74 -17.52 4.65 -1.32
C ARG A 74 -16.05 4.55 -1.68
N LEU A 75 -15.72 4.54 -2.98
CA LEU A 75 -14.34 4.49 -3.45
C LEU A 75 -13.56 5.72 -2.98
N ARG A 76 -14.16 6.90 -3.02
CA ARG A 76 -13.52 8.13 -2.51
C ARG A 76 -13.19 8.03 -1.02
N LEU A 77 -14.10 7.46 -0.22
CA LEU A 77 -13.86 7.23 1.20
C LEU A 77 -12.71 6.24 1.42
N CYS A 78 -12.66 5.18 0.61
CA CYS A 78 -11.59 4.19 0.67
C CYS A 78 -10.24 4.82 0.30
N VAL A 79 -10.20 5.66 -0.72
CA VAL A 79 -9.00 6.40 -1.13
C VAL A 79 -8.52 7.29 0.02
N GLN A 80 -9.41 8.07 0.63
CA GLN A 80 -9.08 8.94 1.76
C GLN A 80 -8.54 8.14 2.93
N ALA A 81 -9.15 7.01 3.25
CA ALA A 81 -8.69 6.15 4.33
C ALA A 81 -7.28 5.59 4.05
N ALA A 82 -7.03 5.16 2.82
CA ALA A 82 -5.72 4.66 2.41
C ALA A 82 -4.66 5.76 2.44
N GLU A 83 -5.00 6.96 1.97
CA GLU A 83 -4.08 8.10 1.97
C GLU A 83 -3.67 8.54 3.38
N ALA A 84 -4.51 8.28 4.37
CA ALA A 84 -4.29 8.72 5.75
C ALA A 84 -3.48 7.74 6.59
N ILE A 85 -3.12 6.56 6.08
CA ILE A 85 -2.36 5.59 6.87
C ILE A 85 -0.96 6.07 7.17
N GLY A 86 -0.42 5.59 8.29
CA GLY A 86 0.99 5.70 8.63
C GLY A 86 1.58 4.32 8.85
N LEU A 87 2.89 4.22 8.79
CA LEU A 87 3.62 3.01 9.15
C LEU A 87 4.19 3.14 10.56
N ALA A 88 4.27 2.02 11.27
CA ALA A 88 5.08 1.94 12.48
C ALA A 88 6.53 2.27 12.16
N GLY A 89 7.24 2.90 13.09
CA GLY A 89 8.63 3.30 12.88
C GLY A 89 9.58 2.13 12.73
N VAL A 90 9.23 0.97 13.29
CA VAL A 90 9.98 -0.29 13.17
C VAL A 90 9.05 -1.35 12.61
N LEU A 91 9.48 -2.00 11.54
CA LEU A 91 8.79 -3.10 10.88
C LEU A 91 9.45 -4.43 11.23
N ALA A 92 8.96 -5.51 10.63
CA ALA A 92 9.50 -6.85 10.84
C ALA A 92 11.00 -6.91 10.49
N ASP A 93 11.71 -7.79 11.19
CA ASP A 93 13.13 -8.11 10.95
C ASP A 93 14.06 -6.90 11.08
N GLY A 94 13.71 -5.97 11.98
CA GLY A 94 14.56 -4.82 12.31
C GLY A 94 14.56 -3.71 11.27
N TRP A 95 13.75 -3.80 10.23
CA TRP A 95 13.62 -2.72 9.26
C TRP A 95 12.99 -1.50 9.89
N ARG A 96 13.62 -0.33 9.71
CA ARG A 96 13.13 0.95 10.22
C ARG A 96 12.61 1.80 9.08
N VAL A 97 11.58 2.59 9.36
CA VAL A 97 10.98 3.49 8.38
C VAL A 97 11.63 4.86 8.49
N ALA A 98 12.41 5.23 7.47
CA ALA A 98 12.92 6.60 7.36
C ALA A 98 11.86 7.55 6.83
N GLY A 99 10.94 7.07 6.00
CA GLY A 99 9.83 7.86 5.49
C GLY A 99 8.85 7.05 4.66
N LEU A 100 7.62 7.51 4.66
CA LEU A 100 6.55 7.05 3.77
C LEU A 100 5.92 8.30 3.17
N SER A 101 5.97 8.42 1.85
CA SER A 101 5.41 9.56 1.13
C SER A 101 4.45 9.08 0.07
N MET A 102 3.29 9.71 0.00
CA MET A 102 2.37 9.50 -1.10
C MET A 102 2.91 10.19 -2.35
N THR A 103 2.98 9.46 -3.47
CA THR A 103 3.52 10.01 -4.72
C THR A 103 2.42 10.33 -5.73
N GLY A 104 1.23 9.79 -5.56
CA GLY A 104 0.11 10.12 -6.43
C GLY A 104 -1.11 9.26 -6.16
N THR A 105 -2.25 9.79 -6.59
CA THR A 105 -3.53 9.10 -6.58
C THR A 105 -4.22 9.35 -7.90
N ARG A 106 -4.76 8.30 -8.50
CA ARG A 106 -5.57 8.40 -9.72
C ARG A 106 -6.86 7.61 -9.56
N MET A 107 -7.91 8.12 -10.21
CA MET A 107 -9.20 7.47 -10.23
C MET A 107 -9.75 7.51 -11.64
N ALA A 108 -10.28 6.38 -12.14
CA ALA A 108 -10.82 6.27 -13.47
C ALA A 108 -12.06 5.38 -13.47
N LYS A 109 -12.94 5.61 -14.44
CA LYS A 109 -14.14 4.79 -14.65
C LYS A 109 -14.05 4.07 -15.98
N THR A 110 -14.38 2.78 -15.98
CA THR A 110 -14.51 1.96 -17.17
C THR A 110 -15.82 1.19 -17.09
N GLY A 111 -16.81 1.55 -17.90
CA GLY A 111 -18.17 1.01 -17.79
C GLY A 111 -18.78 1.39 -16.43
N ALA A 112 -19.29 0.40 -15.70
CA ALA A 112 -19.81 0.58 -14.36
C ALA A 112 -18.75 0.46 -13.27
N ARG A 113 -17.49 0.22 -13.64
CA ARG A 113 -16.40 -0.05 -12.70
C ARG A 113 -15.54 1.19 -12.49
N TRP A 114 -15.31 1.51 -11.23
CA TRP A 114 -14.41 2.57 -10.80
C TRP A 114 -13.13 1.94 -10.24
N THR A 115 -11.98 2.46 -10.64
CA THR A 115 -10.68 2.01 -10.16
C THR A 115 -9.88 3.19 -9.67
N ALA A 116 -9.27 3.06 -8.49
CA ALA A 116 -8.35 4.06 -7.95
C ALA A 116 -6.99 3.41 -7.70
N SER A 117 -5.94 4.18 -7.90
CA SER A 117 -4.58 3.77 -7.55
C SER A 117 -3.99 4.79 -6.59
N VAL A 118 -3.53 4.32 -5.44
CA VAL A 118 -2.81 5.12 -4.45
C VAL A 118 -1.38 4.62 -4.41
N GLU A 119 -0.44 5.51 -4.67
CA GLU A 119 0.98 5.14 -4.78
C GLU A 119 1.80 5.80 -3.68
N TRP A 120 2.73 5.02 -3.10
CA TRP A 120 3.66 5.48 -2.08
C TRP A 120 5.10 5.21 -2.49
N ARG A 121 5.99 6.05 -1.96
CA ARG A 121 7.40 5.79 -1.86
C ARG A 121 7.75 5.61 -0.39
N ALA A 122 8.44 4.51 -0.06
CA ALA A 122 8.93 4.25 1.28
C ALA A 122 10.45 4.11 1.24
N ARG A 123 11.11 4.60 2.29
CA ARG A 123 12.53 4.37 2.50
C ARG A 123 12.70 3.62 3.81
N LEU A 124 13.28 2.44 3.71
CA LEU A 124 13.53 1.56 4.84
C LEU A 124 15.03 1.34 5.01
N TRP A 125 15.46 1.15 6.23
CA TRP A 125 16.85 0.85 6.53
C TRP A 125 16.96 -0.06 7.75
N ARG A 126 18.09 -0.75 7.82
CA ARG A 126 18.52 -1.47 9.02
C ARG A 126 20.05 -1.48 9.06
N VAL A 127 20.61 -1.77 10.25
CA VAL A 127 22.06 -1.89 10.40
C VAL A 127 22.51 -3.12 9.61
N GLY A 128 23.50 -2.93 8.74
CA GLY A 128 24.12 -4.01 7.97
C GLY A 128 24.95 -4.92 8.89
N GLN A 129 25.13 -6.15 8.44
CA GLN A 129 25.94 -7.13 9.14
C GLN A 129 27.33 -7.24 8.51
#